data_53d6826ecff44d3057670e500f0373d6
#
_entry.id   53d6826ecff44d3057670e500f0373d6
#
_cell.length_a   1.000
_cell.length_b   1.000
_cell.length_c   1.000
_cell.angle_alpha   90.00
_cell.angle_beta   90.00
_cell.angle_gamma   90.00
#
_symmetry.space_group_name_H-M   'P 1'
#
loop_
_entity.id
_entity.type
_entity.pdbx_description
1 polymer ?
#
loop_
_entity_poly.entity_id
_entity_poly.type
_entity_poly.pdbx_seq_one_letter_code
_entity_poly.pdbx_strand_id
1 'polypeptide(L)'
;MIDPNQHDRFVLRQRIKLAINQYVFSVPDGSEGDGAAFCFVEQKRFKFKEDIRFFTDETKTQELMKILARQRFDPRAKYDITDAAGGKIGMIQKVFGKSLLRSTYTLFDAQGSEVATVRERNLFTAVVRRLVGLIPYVGDFADWLPIPYHFDFMSGETLLGTHSRRLWKLTDIYDMDFTADTDHRLDRRLVLATAVGLDALQAR
;
A
#
# COMPACT_ATOMS: atom_id res chain seq x y z
N MET A 1 20.77 -1.78 -8.87
CA MET A 1 19.47 -1.93 -8.16
C MET A 1 19.00 -0.54 -7.80
N ILE A 2 17.75 -0.19 -8.06
CA ILE A 2 17.18 1.12 -7.67
C ILE A 2 16.93 1.09 -6.17
N ASP A 3 17.48 2.08 -5.44
CA ASP A 3 17.20 2.28 -4.01
C ASP A 3 15.95 3.17 -3.88
N PRO A 4 14.85 2.67 -3.28
CA PRO A 4 13.63 3.46 -3.12
C PRO A 4 13.85 4.77 -2.34
N ASN A 5 14.77 4.78 -1.39
CA ASN A 5 15.02 5.97 -0.55
C ASN A 5 15.63 7.16 -1.30
N GLN A 6 16.07 6.95 -2.55
CA GLN A 6 16.57 8.02 -3.42
C GLN A 6 15.50 8.62 -4.35
N HIS A 7 14.24 8.19 -4.20
CA HIS A 7 13.14 8.62 -5.07
C HIS A 7 11.93 9.05 -4.25
N ASP A 8 11.23 10.08 -4.74
CA ASP A 8 10.03 10.61 -4.10
C ASP A 8 8.75 10.27 -4.84
N ARG A 9 8.85 9.74 -6.06
CA ARG A 9 7.70 9.38 -6.89
C ARG A 9 7.79 7.93 -7.34
N PHE A 10 6.66 7.24 -7.26
CA PHE A 10 6.53 5.86 -7.71
C PHE A 10 5.22 5.66 -8.44
N VAL A 11 5.20 4.71 -9.34
CA VAL A 11 3.99 4.16 -9.94
C VAL A 11 3.86 2.73 -9.48
N LEU A 12 2.69 2.38 -8.93
CA LEU A 12 2.31 1.03 -8.56
C LEU A 12 1.29 0.52 -9.58
N ARG A 13 1.60 -0.56 -10.29
CA ARG A 13 0.68 -1.26 -11.18
C ARG A 13 0.25 -2.58 -10.55
N GLN A 14 -1.04 -2.76 -10.36
CA GLN A 14 -1.62 -4.03 -9.93
C GLN A 14 -2.06 -4.85 -11.14
N ARG A 15 -1.71 -6.14 -11.15
CA ARG A 15 -2.15 -7.13 -12.13
C ARG A 15 -2.93 -8.21 -11.40
N ILE A 16 -4.23 -8.27 -11.62
CA ILE A 16 -5.11 -9.25 -10.97
C ILE A 16 -5.14 -10.51 -11.83
N LYS A 17 -4.79 -11.65 -11.23
CA LYS A 17 -4.95 -13.00 -11.80
C LYS A 17 -5.92 -13.81 -10.94
N LEU A 18 -6.47 -14.90 -11.47
CA LEU A 18 -7.51 -15.71 -10.80
C LEU A 18 -7.19 -16.08 -9.33
N ALA A 19 -5.92 -16.38 -9.03
CA ALA A 19 -5.50 -16.83 -7.69
C ALA A 19 -4.42 -15.95 -7.05
N ILE A 20 -3.94 -14.92 -7.74
CA ILE A 20 -2.75 -14.17 -7.37
C ILE A 20 -2.95 -12.70 -7.69
N ASN A 21 -2.64 -11.81 -6.76
CA ASN A 21 -2.43 -10.40 -7.01
C ASN A 21 -0.93 -10.15 -7.19
N GLN A 22 -0.57 -9.46 -8.26
CA GLN A 22 0.80 -9.05 -8.54
C GLN A 22 0.87 -7.53 -8.54
N TYR A 23 1.95 -6.99 -8.00
CA TYR A 23 2.21 -5.56 -7.95
C TYR A 23 3.60 -5.29 -8.49
N VAL A 24 3.72 -4.28 -9.33
CA VAL A 24 4.99 -3.83 -9.89
C VAL A 24 5.17 -2.36 -9.54
N PHE A 25 6.27 -2.05 -8.88
CA PHE A 25 6.67 -0.66 -8.63
C PHE A 25 7.68 -0.20 -9.66
N SER A 26 7.47 1.00 -10.16
CA SER A 26 8.36 1.68 -11.10
C SER A 26 8.68 3.09 -10.62
N VAL A 27 9.82 3.61 -11.04
CA VAL A 27 10.17 5.03 -10.88
C VAL A 27 9.82 5.74 -12.18
N PRO A 28 8.91 6.73 -12.18
CA PRO A 28 8.56 7.47 -13.39
C PRO A 28 9.77 8.25 -13.92
N ASP A 29 10.01 8.17 -15.22
CA ASP A 29 11.12 8.82 -15.90
C ASP A 29 10.69 10.05 -16.73
N GLY A 30 9.43 10.48 -16.56
CA GLY A 30 8.84 11.60 -17.32
C GLY A 30 8.34 11.22 -18.71
N SER A 31 8.50 9.96 -19.15
CA SER A 31 7.88 9.43 -20.37
C SER A 31 6.39 9.13 -20.14
N GLU A 32 5.64 8.87 -21.24
CA GLU A 32 4.23 8.46 -21.13
C GLU A 32 4.04 7.08 -20.48
N GLY A 33 5.11 6.33 -20.21
CA GLY A 33 5.13 5.04 -19.56
C GLY A 33 5.18 5.12 -18.02
N ASP A 34 5.19 3.96 -17.39
CA ASP A 34 5.30 3.86 -15.93
C ASP A 34 6.76 3.98 -15.43
N GLY A 35 7.74 4.12 -16.35
CA GLY A 35 9.17 4.19 -16.04
C GLY A 35 9.81 2.84 -15.73
N ALA A 36 11.00 2.87 -15.12
CA ALA A 36 11.81 1.68 -14.84
C ALA A 36 11.24 0.87 -13.64
N ALA A 37 10.84 -0.37 -13.90
CA ALA A 37 10.40 -1.28 -12.85
C ALA A 37 11.60 -1.72 -11.98
N PHE A 38 11.40 -1.77 -10.65
CA PHE A 38 12.47 -2.12 -9.70
C PHE A 38 12.03 -3.04 -8.56
N CYS A 39 10.72 -3.20 -8.37
CA CYS A 39 10.22 -4.03 -7.29
C CYS A 39 8.96 -4.78 -7.75
N PHE A 40 8.92 -6.07 -7.48
CA PHE A 40 7.84 -6.98 -7.80
C PHE A 40 7.30 -7.62 -6.53
N VAL A 41 5.96 -7.68 -6.41
CA VAL A 41 5.28 -8.31 -5.27
C VAL A 41 4.27 -9.32 -5.78
N GLU A 42 4.21 -10.46 -5.14
CA GLU A 42 3.21 -11.48 -5.41
C GLU A 42 2.47 -11.86 -4.13
N GLN A 43 1.15 -11.73 -4.16
CA GLN A 43 0.28 -12.12 -3.07
C GLN A 43 -0.69 -13.21 -3.52
N LYS A 44 -0.70 -14.36 -2.85
CA LYS A 44 -1.66 -15.43 -3.09
C LYS A 44 -3.01 -15.07 -2.46
N ARG A 45 -4.08 -14.99 -3.28
CA ARG A 45 -5.41 -14.53 -2.83
C ARG A 45 -6.05 -15.40 -1.75
N PHE A 46 -5.77 -16.71 -1.76
CA PHE A 46 -6.41 -17.70 -0.87
C PHE A 46 -5.51 -18.18 0.28
N LYS A 47 -4.26 -17.75 0.35
CA LYS A 47 -3.43 -17.96 1.54
C LYS A 47 -3.57 -16.76 2.46
N PHE A 48 -3.59 -17.05 3.77
CA PHE A 48 -3.62 -16.02 4.80
C PHE A 48 -2.59 -14.92 4.49
N LYS A 49 -2.99 -13.67 4.64
CA LYS A 49 -2.26 -12.44 4.29
C LYS A 49 -1.05 -12.18 5.22
N GLU A 50 -0.40 -13.22 5.68
CA GLU A 50 0.57 -13.15 6.78
C GLU A 50 2.00 -12.94 6.31
N ASP A 51 2.29 -13.22 5.02
CA ASP A 51 3.63 -13.14 4.45
C ASP A 51 3.51 -12.59 3.02
N ILE A 52 3.79 -11.30 2.85
CA ILE A 52 3.85 -10.65 1.54
C ILE A 52 5.30 -10.30 1.27
N ARG A 53 5.87 -10.85 0.19
CA ARG A 53 7.27 -10.69 -0.16
C ARG A 53 7.46 -9.79 -1.36
N PHE A 54 8.47 -8.96 -1.26
CA PHE A 54 8.91 -8.01 -2.28
C PHE A 54 10.23 -8.49 -2.85
N PHE A 55 10.34 -8.52 -4.16
CA PHE A 55 11.50 -9.00 -4.90
C PHE A 55 12.02 -7.91 -5.83
N THR A 56 13.27 -8.04 -6.28
CA THR A 56 13.84 -7.11 -7.26
C THR A 56 13.14 -7.17 -8.61
N ASP A 57 12.62 -8.34 -8.98
CA ASP A 57 11.98 -8.59 -10.27
C ASP A 57 11.05 -9.82 -10.24
N GLU A 58 10.43 -10.12 -11.36
CA GLU A 58 9.48 -11.23 -11.52
C GLU A 58 10.12 -12.63 -11.42
N THR A 59 11.44 -12.75 -11.47
CA THR A 59 12.16 -14.05 -11.28
C THR A 59 12.14 -14.50 -9.83
N LYS A 60 11.92 -13.56 -8.90
CA LYS A 60 11.85 -13.77 -7.43
C LYS A 60 13.12 -14.40 -6.85
N THR A 61 14.25 -14.18 -7.48
CA THR A 61 15.53 -14.72 -7.03
C THR A 61 16.12 -13.95 -5.88
N GLN A 62 15.81 -12.65 -5.80
CA GLN A 62 16.33 -11.76 -4.77
C GLN A 62 15.18 -11.06 -4.01
N GLU A 63 15.01 -11.43 -2.74
CA GLU A 63 14.07 -10.75 -1.83
C GLU A 63 14.63 -9.40 -1.41
N LEU A 64 13.78 -8.36 -1.40
CA LEU A 64 14.10 -7.03 -0.91
C LEU A 64 13.62 -6.82 0.53
N MET A 65 12.38 -7.17 0.78
CA MET A 65 11.72 -7.01 2.06
C MET A 65 10.45 -7.87 2.13
N LYS A 66 9.86 -7.95 3.31
CA LYS A 66 8.58 -8.65 3.53
C LYS A 66 7.72 -7.97 4.58
N ILE A 67 6.41 -8.22 4.48
CA ILE A 67 5.40 -7.85 5.47
C ILE A 67 5.00 -9.11 6.21
N LEU A 68 5.08 -9.10 7.53
CA LEU A 68 4.71 -10.21 8.41
C LEU A 68 3.62 -9.77 9.38
N ALA A 69 2.49 -10.49 9.41
CA ALA A 69 1.47 -10.27 10.44
C ALA A 69 1.94 -10.82 11.79
N ARG A 70 1.81 -10.02 12.85
CA ARG A 70 2.17 -10.48 14.22
C ARG A 70 1.22 -11.52 14.77
N GLN A 71 -0.08 -11.40 14.49
CA GLN A 71 -1.12 -12.32 14.99
C GLN A 71 -2.25 -12.50 13.97
N ARG A 72 -2.77 -13.73 13.88
CA ARG A 72 -3.84 -14.10 12.93
C ARG A 72 -5.18 -13.41 13.20
N PHE A 73 -5.50 -13.10 14.44
CA PHE A 73 -6.84 -12.67 14.90
C PHE A 73 -6.81 -11.40 15.76
N ASP A 74 -5.78 -10.54 15.62
CA ASP A 74 -5.76 -9.27 16.33
C ASP A 74 -6.64 -8.24 15.60
N PRO A 75 -7.69 -7.70 16.23
CA PRO A 75 -8.48 -6.60 15.68
C PRO A 75 -7.61 -5.34 15.46
N ARG A 76 -6.49 -5.20 16.18
CA ARG A 76 -5.48 -4.15 15.97
C ARG A 76 -4.35 -4.64 15.07
N ALA A 77 -4.68 -5.32 13.98
CA ALA A 77 -3.71 -5.96 13.11
C ALA A 77 -2.42 -5.15 12.95
N LYS A 78 -1.31 -5.74 13.42
CA LYS A 78 0.04 -5.18 13.34
C LYS A 78 0.85 -5.99 12.35
N TYR A 79 1.54 -5.31 11.47
CA TYR A 79 2.34 -5.91 10.42
C TYR A 79 3.76 -5.37 10.51
N ASP A 80 4.71 -6.24 10.80
CA ASP A 80 6.12 -5.90 10.79
C ASP A 80 6.67 -5.91 9.36
N ILE A 81 7.47 -4.91 9.03
CA ILE A 81 8.21 -4.83 7.77
C ILE A 81 9.66 -5.07 8.08
N THR A 82 10.25 -6.08 7.41
CA THR A 82 11.66 -6.43 7.56
C THR A 82 12.33 -6.50 6.20
N ASP A 83 13.63 -6.18 6.16
CA ASP A 83 14.46 -6.40 4.98
C ASP A 83 14.76 -7.89 4.77
N ALA A 84 15.47 -8.23 3.68
CA ALA A 84 15.84 -9.59 3.34
C ALA A 84 16.72 -10.27 4.41
N ALA A 85 17.52 -9.50 5.15
CA ALA A 85 18.37 -9.99 6.23
C ALA A 85 17.60 -10.17 7.57
N GLY A 86 16.32 -9.75 7.61
CA GLY A 86 15.49 -9.77 8.82
C GLY A 86 15.62 -8.51 9.67
N GLY A 87 16.36 -7.51 9.21
CA GLY A 87 16.46 -6.20 9.85
C GLY A 87 15.10 -5.49 9.82
N LYS A 88 14.70 -4.90 10.93
CA LYS A 88 13.41 -4.20 11.02
C LYS A 88 13.46 -2.89 10.24
N ILE A 89 12.53 -2.70 9.32
CA ILE A 89 12.31 -1.43 8.58
C ILE A 89 11.27 -0.59 9.33
N GLY A 90 10.18 -1.21 9.79
CA GLY A 90 9.11 -0.52 10.46
C GLY A 90 7.91 -1.40 10.75
N MET A 91 6.77 -0.78 11.05
CA MET A 91 5.53 -1.47 11.35
C MET A 91 4.33 -0.67 10.83
N ILE A 92 3.33 -1.38 10.32
CA ILE A 92 2.02 -0.84 9.98
C ILE A 92 1.02 -1.33 11.02
N GLN A 93 0.23 -0.43 11.61
CA GLN A 93 -0.85 -0.78 12.53
C GLN A 93 -2.17 -0.22 12.02
N LYS A 94 -3.16 -1.09 11.86
CA LYS A 94 -4.54 -0.67 11.55
C LYS A 94 -5.17 -0.05 12.79
N VAL A 95 -5.74 1.15 12.65
CA VAL A 95 -6.42 1.85 13.74
C VAL A 95 -7.91 1.58 13.64
N PHE A 96 -8.47 0.97 14.69
CA PHE A 96 -9.91 0.82 14.88
C PHE A 96 -10.36 1.91 15.85
N GLY A 97 -11.01 2.94 15.36
CA GLY A 97 -11.40 4.09 16.18
C GLY A 97 -12.80 4.60 15.87
N LYS A 98 -13.15 5.75 16.45
CA LYS A 98 -14.48 6.39 16.45
C LYS A 98 -15.10 6.64 15.07
N SER A 99 -14.35 6.43 13.99
CA SER A 99 -14.83 6.45 12.61
C SER A 99 -14.70 5.06 12.00
N LEU A 100 -15.70 4.20 12.21
CA LEU A 100 -15.88 2.96 11.45
C LEU A 100 -15.96 3.19 9.92
N LEU A 101 -16.02 4.44 9.51
CA LEU A 101 -16.26 4.88 8.14
C LEU A 101 -14.97 5.13 7.35
N ARG A 102 -13.81 5.28 8.02
CA ARG A 102 -12.54 5.65 7.36
C ARG A 102 -11.43 4.67 7.74
N SER A 103 -10.77 4.10 6.76
CA SER A 103 -9.59 3.28 7.00
C SER A 103 -8.42 4.18 7.40
N THR A 104 -7.84 3.91 8.57
CA THR A 104 -6.70 4.65 9.11
C THR A 104 -5.64 3.67 9.55
N TYR A 105 -4.38 3.98 9.26
CA TYR A 105 -3.22 3.19 9.66
C TYR A 105 -2.17 4.11 10.27
N THR A 106 -1.50 3.64 11.30
CA THR A 106 -0.32 4.30 11.89
C THR A 106 0.93 3.57 11.42
N LEU A 107 1.92 4.33 10.98
CA LEU A 107 3.24 3.84 10.59
C LEU A 107 4.25 4.13 11.68
N PHE A 108 5.06 3.14 11.98
CA PHE A 108 6.14 3.23 12.96
C PHE A 108 7.47 2.90 12.27
N ASP A 109 8.52 3.58 12.65
CA ASP A 109 9.89 3.31 12.21
C ASP A 109 10.48 2.03 12.82
N ALA A 110 11.74 1.76 12.52
CA ALA A 110 12.47 0.62 13.07
C ALA A 110 12.61 0.67 14.59
N GLN A 111 12.65 1.87 15.17
CA GLN A 111 12.76 2.12 16.60
C GLN A 111 11.41 2.04 17.32
N GLY A 112 10.31 2.02 16.59
CA GLY A 112 8.96 1.97 17.11
C GLY A 112 8.35 3.34 17.39
N SER A 113 8.96 4.41 16.88
CA SER A 113 8.40 5.76 16.93
C SER A 113 7.35 5.94 15.83
N GLU A 114 6.23 6.60 16.13
CA GLU A 114 5.24 6.95 15.12
C GLU A 114 5.82 7.99 14.16
N VAL A 115 5.82 7.67 12.85
CA VAL A 115 6.36 8.55 11.81
C VAL A 115 5.26 9.13 10.92
N ALA A 116 4.15 8.43 10.75
CA ALA A 116 3.02 8.93 9.99
C ALA A 116 1.70 8.23 10.33
N THR A 117 0.61 8.92 10.03
CA THR A 117 -0.73 8.35 9.94
C THR A 117 -1.17 8.35 8.48
N VAL A 118 -1.64 7.21 7.98
CA VAL A 118 -2.19 7.06 6.63
C VAL A 118 -3.71 7.00 6.73
N ARG A 119 -4.37 7.93 6.02
CA ARG A 119 -5.83 8.04 6.07
C ARG A 119 -6.44 8.25 4.70
N GLU A 120 -7.60 7.67 4.48
CA GLU A 120 -8.36 7.90 3.26
C GLU A 120 -8.84 9.36 3.21
N ARG A 121 -8.55 10.06 2.09
CA ARG A 121 -8.85 11.50 1.93
C ARG A 121 -10.35 11.76 1.94
N ASN A 122 -11.13 10.97 1.22
CA ASN A 122 -12.56 11.17 1.04
C ASN A 122 -13.43 10.24 1.89
N LEU A 123 -14.08 10.80 2.91
CA LEU A 123 -15.03 10.06 3.74
C LEU A 123 -16.22 9.54 2.93
N PHE A 124 -16.72 10.34 1.98
CA PHE A 124 -17.88 9.98 1.16
C PHE A 124 -17.59 8.73 0.29
N THR A 125 -16.43 8.68 -0.36
CA THR A 125 -16.03 7.52 -1.17
C THR A 125 -15.80 6.27 -0.33
N ALA A 126 -15.29 6.41 0.90
CA ALA A 126 -15.14 5.31 1.84
C ALA A 126 -16.51 4.72 2.23
N VAL A 127 -17.50 5.57 2.50
CA VAL A 127 -18.88 5.17 2.84
C VAL A 127 -19.54 4.50 1.65
N VAL A 128 -19.50 5.12 0.46
CA VAL A 128 -20.10 4.56 -0.77
C VAL A 128 -19.53 3.17 -1.08
N ARG A 129 -18.22 2.99 -1.01
CA ARG A 129 -17.56 1.69 -1.26
C ARG A 129 -18.07 0.61 -0.29
N ARG A 130 -18.22 0.94 1.00
CA ARG A 130 -18.74 0.00 2.00
C ARG A 130 -20.21 -0.35 1.76
N LEU A 131 -21.02 0.64 1.43
CA LEU A 131 -22.45 0.41 1.14
C LEU A 131 -22.63 -0.48 -0.11
N VAL A 132 -21.86 -0.22 -1.16
CA VAL A 132 -21.89 -1.03 -2.39
C VAL A 132 -21.42 -2.46 -2.13
N GLY A 133 -20.37 -2.65 -1.30
CA GLY A 133 -19.87 -3.99 -0.90
C GLY A 133 -20.84 -4.80 -0.03
N LEU A 134 -21.86 -4.17 0.57
CA LEU A 134 -22.92 -4.86 1.34
C LEU A 134 -24.08 -5.37 0.49
N ILE A 135 -24.17 -4.95 -0.77
CA ILE A 135 -25.26 -5.35 -1.67
C ILE A 135 -24.85 -6.66 -2.35
N PRO A 136 -25.58 -7.78 -2.09
CA PRO A 136 -25.33 -9.03 -2.79
C PRO A 136 -25.41 -8.84 -4.32
N TYR A 137 -24.50 -9.45 -5.06
CA TYR A 137 -24.37 -9.37 -6.54
C TYR A 137 -23.86 -8.03 -7.09
N VAL A 138 -23.79 -6.96 -6.32
CA VAL A 138 -23.23 -5.65 -6.74
C VAL A 138 -21.79 -5.50 -6.25
N GLY A 139 -21.39 -6.28 -5.24
CA GLY A 139 -20.02 -6.27 -4.70
C GLY A 139 -18.95 -6.54 -5.76
N ASP A 140 -19.23 -7.48 -6.70
CA ASP A 140 -18.32 -7.78 -7.82
C ASP A 140 -18.28 -6.65 -8.86
N PHE A 141 -19.33 -5.81 -8.94
CA PHE A 141 -19.39 -4.61 -9.76
C PHE A 141 -18.73 -3.40 -9.12
N ALA A 142 -18.50 -3.41 -7.79
CA ALA A 142 -17.88 -2.32 -7.08
C ALA A 142 -16.43 -2.07 -7.54
N ASP A 143 -15.73 -3.14 -7.92
CA ASP A 143 -14.37 -3.05 -8.47
C ASP A 143 -14.33 -2.39 -9.86
N TRP A 144 -15.47 -2.37 -10.57
CA TRP A 144 -15.61 -1.75 -11.88
C TRP A 144 -16.04 -0.29 -11.82
N LEU A 145 -16.58 0.16 -10.68
CA LEU A 145 -16.91 1.57 -10.49
C LEU A 145 -15.63 2.41 -10.33
N PRO A 146 -15.53 3.56 -11.02
CA PRO A 146 -14.38 4.47 -10.89
C PRO A 146 -14.44 5.23 -9.56
N ILE A 147 -14.39 4.49 -8.45
CA ILE A 147 -14.40 5.10 -7.12
C ILE A 147 -12.99 5.62 -6.83
N PRO A 148 -12.81 6.93 -6.56
CA PRO A 148 -11.52 7.47 -6.20
C PRO A 148 -10.94 6.77 -4.97
N TYR A 149 -9.68 6.37 -5.07
CA TYR A 149 -8.94 5.71 -3.99
C TYR A 149 -7.72 6.57 -3.69
N HIS A 150 -7.84 7.44 -2.67
CA HIS A 150 -6.82 8.40 -2.30
C HIS A 150 -6.48 8.28 -0.83
N PHE A 151 -5.20 8.10 -0.52
CA PHE A 151 -4.67 8.11 0.83
C PHE A 151 -3.65 9.22 1.00
N ASP A 152 -3.73 9.91 2.12
CA ASP A 152 -2.77 10.90 2.57
C ASP A 152 -1.90 10.30 3.68
N PHE A 153 -0.58 10.50 3.56
CA PHE A 153 0.41 10.19 4.59
C PHE A 153 0.70 11.48 5.34
N MET A 154 0.36 11.50 6.63
CA MET A 154 0.41 12.70 7.45
C MET A 154 1.33 12.51 8.65
N SER A 155 2.12 13.53 9.00
CA SER A 155 2.80 13.63 10.29
C SER A 155 2.17 14.79 11.06
N GLY A 156 1.29 14.48 12.01
CA GLY A 156 0.39 15.46 12.59
C GLY A 156 -0.52 16.08 11.53
N GLU A 157 -0.40 17.39 11.30
CA GLU A 157 -1.13 18.11 10.25
C GLU A 157 -0.34 18.28 8.95
N THR A 158 0.95 17.89 8.91
CA THR A 158 1.80 18.03 7.74
C THR A 158 1.60 16.86 6.78
N LEU A 159 1.28 17.18 5.52
CA LEU A 159 1.24 16.18 4.44
C LEU A 159 2.67 15.79 4.07
N LEU A 160 2.97 14.50 4.12
CA LEU A 160 4.25 13.93 3.69
C LEU A 160 4.17 13.34 2.27
N GLY A 161 3.01 12.79 1.92
CA GLY A 161 2.83 12.22 0.60
C GLY A 161 1.43 11.70 0.35
N THR A 162 1.20 11.23 -0.85
CA THR A 162 -0.10 10.74 -1.33
C THR A 162 0.04 9.42 -2.07
N HIS A 163 -1.03 8.63 -2.01
CA HIS A 163 -1.22 7.41 -2.79
C HIS A 163 -2.58 7.49 -3.47
N SER A 164 -2.62 7.57 -4.80
CA SER A 164 -3.83 7.87 -5.58
C SER A 164 -4.01 6.91 -6.73
N ARG A 165 -5.21 6.35 -6.90
CA ARG A 165 -5.57 5.52 -8.05
C ARG A 165 -5.82 6.39 -9.28
N ARG A 166 -5.24 6.01 -10.43
CA ARG A 166 -5.60 6.57 -11.74
C ARG A 166 -6.96 6.01 -12.16
N LEU A 167 -7.91 6.91 -12.38
CA LEU A 167 -9.24 6.53 -12.87
C LEU A 167 -9.20 6.19 -14.36
N TRP A 168 -10.18 5.40 -14.82
CA TRP A 168 -10.40 5.08 -16.25
C TRP A 168 -9.26 4.26 -16.89
N LYS A 169 -8.56 3.45 -16.12
CA LYS A 169 -7.60 2.45 -16.63
C LYS A 169 -8.17 1.05 -16.49
N LEU A 170 -7.87 0.16 -17.46
CA LEU A 170 -8.26 -1.25 -17.43
C LEU A 170 -7.55 -2.06 -16.34
N THR A 171 -6.44 -1.57 -15.84
CA THR A 171 -5.68 -2.13 -14.72
C THR A 171 -5.55 -1.08 -13.64
N ASP A 172 -5.49 -1.52 -12.40
CA ASP A 172 -5.30 -0.61 -11.27
C ASP A 172 -3.87 -0.06 -11.28
N ILE A 173 -3.78 1.25 -11.50
CA ILE A 173 -2.53 2.00 -11.47
C ILE A 173 -2.66 3.09 -10.41
N TYR A 174 -1.64 3.19 -9.58
CA TYR A 174 -1.59 4.17 -8.50
C TYR A 174 -0.35 5.03 -8.65
N ASP A 175 -0.54 6.35 -8.48
CA ASP A 175 0.55 7.31 -8.33
C ASP A 175 0.84 7.51 -6.85
N MET A 176 2.12 7.51 -6.52
CA MET A 176 2.63 7.78 -5.19
C MET A 176 3.57 8.97 -5.28
N ASP A 177 3.28 10.05 -4.54
CA ASP A 177 4.08 11.28 -4.54
C ASP A 177 4.43 11.67 -3.10
N PHE A 178 5.71 11.66 -2.80
CA PHE A 178 6.31 12.00 -1.50
C PHE A 178 7.27 13.19 -1.58
N THR A 179 7.15 14.03 -2.63
CA THR A 179 7.97 15.25 -2.77
C THR A 179 7.74 16.25 -1.64
N ALA A 180 6.64 16.14 -0.89
CA ALA A 180 6.39 16.96 0.28
C ALA A 180 7.18 16.53 1.53
N ASP A 181 7.71 15.30 1.56
CA ASP A 181 8.57 14.78 2.63
C ASP A 181 10.04 15.16 2.40
N THR A 182 10.32 16.46 2.42
CA THR A 182 11.65 17.03 2.12
C THR A 182 12.75 16.59 3.09
N ASP A 183 12.37 16.25 4.31
CA ASP A 183 13.28 15.79 5.36
C ASP A 183 13.52 14.26 5.29
N HIS A 184 12.91 13.56 4.33
CA HIS A 184 12.96 12.10 4.19
C HIS A 184 12.64 11.35 5.50
N ARG A 185 11.58 11.78 6.19
CA ARG A 185 11.13 11.19 7.46
C ARG A 185 10.59 9.77 7.29
N LEU A 186 10.06 9.46 6.10
CA LEU A 186 9.52 8.15 5.78
C LEU A 186 10.55 7.32 5.01
N ASP A 187 10.93 6.18 5.57
CA ASP A 187 11.62 5.14 4.78
C ASP A 187 10.70 4.74 3.62
N ARG A 188 11.17 4.92 2.38
CA ARG A 188 10.37 4.63 1.17
C ARG A 188 10.01 3.14 1.06
N ARG A 189 10.79 2.25 1.66
CA ARG A 189 10.46 0.82 1.75
C ARG A 189 9.20 0.59 2.61
N LEU A 190 9.06 1.32 3.72
CA LEU A 190 7.85 1.31 4.55
C LEU A 190 6.65 1.85 3.77
N VAL A 191 6.85 2.88 2.95
CA VAL A 191 5.83 3.45 2.07
C VAL A 191 5.36 2.43 1.03
N LEU A 192 6.27 1.74 0.32
CA LEU A 192 5.92 0.71 -0.66
C LEU A 192 5.18 -0.46 -0.01
N ALA A 193 5.64 -0.91 1.17
CA ALA A 193 4.96 -1.93 1.95
C ALA A 193 3.54 -1.50 2.33
N THR A 194 3.37 -0.23 2.72
CA THR A 194 2.06 0.33 3.08
C THR A 194 1.13 0.35 1.87
N ALA A 195 1.59 0.75 0.69
CA ALA A 195 0.76 0.80 -0.53
C ALA A 195 0.17 -0.59 -0.86
N VAL A 196 0.98 -1.65 -0.82
CA VAL A 196 0.49 -3.03 -0.99
C VAL A 196 -0.41 -3.45 0.18
N GLY A 197 -0.05 -3.05 1.40
CA GLY A 197 -0.85 -3.32 2.60
C GLY A 197 -2.25 -2.70 2.54
N LEU A 198 -2.39 -1.46 2.05
CA LEU A 198 -3.68 -0.80 1.90
C LEU A 198 -4.64 -1.61 1.02
N ASP A 199 -4.17 -2.13 -0.10
CA ASP A 199 -4.96 -2.98 -1.00
C ASP A 199 -5.22 -4.36 -0.38
N ALA A 200 -4.17 -5.03 0.09
CA ALA A 200 -4.24 -6.37 0.64
C ALA A 200 -5.07 -6.48 1.93
N LEU A 201 -5.07 -5.44 2.77
CA LEU A 201 -5.71 -5.44 4.09
C LEU A 201 -7.13 -4.87 4.07
N GLN A 202 -7.52 -4.15 3.01
CA GLN A 202 -8.89 -3.65 2.82
C GLN A 202 -9.82 -4.65 2.14
N ALA A 203 -9.31 -5.59 1.36
CA ALA A 203 -10.10 -6.59 0.65
C ALA A 203 -10.74 -7.65 1.60
N ARG A 204 -11.33 -7.19 2.71
CA ARG A 204 -12.13 -8.01 3.66
C ARG A 204 -13.49 -7.40 3.85
#